data_d2040f7c356ca60a0c3c1c3e544b739a
#
_entry.id   d2040f7c356ca60a0c3c1c3e544b739a
#
_cell.length_a   1.000
_cell.length_b   1.000
_cell.length_c   1.000
_cell.angle_alpha   90.00
_cell.angle_beta   90.00
_cell.angle_gamma   90.00
#
_symmetry.space_group_name_H-M   'P 1'
#
loop_
_entity.id
_entity.type
_entity.pdbx_description
1 polymer ?
#
loop_
_entity_poly.entity_id
_entity_poly.type
_entity_poly.pdbx_seq_one_letter_code
_entity_poly.pdbx_strand_id
1 'polypeptide(L)'
;MTSNLVETLSRLPATPGITYRGWSGPAPHSAMTVSAVMPTSADPRVASENFTSERLAAIVTVSGRLIAPLSRHPDEQEIAILPDTLLLSVGTVAIPGLVNDVVLLAETGTAPGLPKDSAELRQVVAQQVTEALAKPAFPVHSPGRFSPPRGQANHGE
;
A
#
# COMPACT_ATOMS: atom_id res chain seq x y z
N MET A 1 17.17 17.08 -2.01
CA MET A 1 16.48 16.50 -3.17
C MET A 1 15.15 15.92 -2.79
N THR A 2 15.14 14.97 -1.83
CA THR A 2 13.88 14.42 -1.32
C THR A 2 12.96 15.50 -0.76
N SER A 3 13.50 16.60 -0.22
CA SER A 3 12.70 17.68 0.34
C SER A 3 11.80 18.34 -0.72
N ASN A 4 12.29 18.51 -1.95
CA ASN A 4 11.49 19.10 -3.02
C ASN A 4 10.33 18.19 -3.44
N LEU A 5 10.59 16.88 -3.51
CA LEU A 5 9.54 15.91 -3.82
C LEU A 5 8.51 15.88 -2.71
N VAL A 6 8.94 15.80 -1.45
CA VAL A 6 8.04 15.78 -0.31
C VAL A 6 7.20 17.05 -0.27
N GLU A 7 7.81 18.21 -0.50
CA GLU A 7 7.09 19.47 -0.51
C GLU A 7 6.04 19.50 -1.62
N THR A 8 6.40 19.04 -2.82
CA THR A 8 5.47 18.98 -3.94
C THR A 8 4.30 18.05 -3.61
N LEU A 9 4.58 16.87 -3.10
CA LEU A 9 3.54 15.91 -2.74
C LEU A 9 2.64 16.44 -1.64
N SER A 10 3.20 17.16 -0.67
CA SER A 10 2.43 17.71 0.45
C SER A 10 1.40 18.75 0.00
N ARG A 11 1.56 19.31 -1.19
CA ARG A 11 0.61 20.27 -1.76
C ARG A 11 -0.59 19.61 -2.42
N LEU A 12 -0.49 18.30 -2.71
CA LEU A 12 -1.62 17.55 -3.23
C LEU A 12 -2.64 17.30 -2.11
N PRO A 13 -3.92 17.18 -2.43
CA PRO A 13 -4.92 16.83 -1.42
C PRO A 13 -4.62 15.46 -0.83
N ALA A 14 -4.88 15.30 0.47
CA ALA A 14 -4.82 13.98 1.09
C ALA A 14 -5.90 13.08 0.49
N THR A 15 -5.57 11.81 0.30
CA THR A 15 -6.48 10.82 -0.29
C THR A 15 -6.63 9.65 0.67
N PRO A 16 -7.54 9.74 1.65
CA PRO A 16 -7.76 8.64 2.58
C PRO A 16 -8.27 7.39 1.87
N GLY A 17 -7.85 6.23 2.31
CA GLY A 17 -8.32 4.98 1.73
C GLY A 17 -7.44 3.81 2.08
N ILE A 18 -7.70 2.69 1.43
CA ILE A 18 -6.88 1.48 1.54
C ILE A 18 -5.99 1.43 0.30
N THR A 19 -4.70 1.29 0.52
CA THR A 19 -3.72 1.17 -0.54
C THR A 19 -2.84 -0.04 -0.28
N TYR A 20 -2.15 -0.53 -1.29
CA TYR A 20 -1.43 -1.80 -1.21
C TYR A 20 0.03 -1.63 -1.62
N ARG A 21 0.86 -2.52 -1.08
CA ARG A 21 2.28 -2.60 -1.46
C ARG A 21 2.71 -4.05 -1.39
N GLY A 22 3.54 -4.50 -2.33
CA GLY A 22 4.24 -5.76 -2.19
C GLY A 22 5.13 -5.70 -0.96
N TRP A 23 5.20 -6.78 -0.19
CA TRP A 23 5.86 -6.79 1.10
C TRP A 23 6.87 -7.92 1.17
N SER A 24 8.04 -7.63 1.74
CA SER A 24 9.10 -8.60 1.96
C SER A 24 9.29 -8.81 3.45
N GLY A 25 9.39 -10.07 3.87
CA GLY A 25 9.59 -10.41 5.27
C GLY A 25 8.33 -10.37 6.11
N PRO A 26 8.46 -10.54 7.43
CA PRO A 26 7.31 -10.58 8.32
C PRO A 26 6.69 -9.21 8.55
N ALA A 27 5.47 -9.21 9.10
CA ALA A 27 4.82 -7.98 9.51
C ALA A 27 5.63 -7.30 10.62
N PRO A 28 5.59 -5.96 10.69
CA PRO A 28 6.18 -5.25 11.83
C PRO A 28 5.52 -5.71 13.13
N HIS A 29 6.28 -5.74 14.23
CA HIS A 29 5.72 -6.21 15.51
C HIS A 29 4.62 -5.30 16.04
N SER A 30 4.81 -3.99 15.99
CA SER A 30 3.82 -3.04 16.52
C SER A 30 3.63 -1.84 15.62
N ALA A 31 4.70 -1.26 15.12
CA ALA A 31 4.63 -0.05 14.31
C ALA A 31 5.89 0.09 13.46
N MET A 32 5.77 0.91 12.42
CA MET A 32 6.92 1.35 11.64
C MET A 32 6.73 2.81 11.23
N THR A 33 7.83 3.53 11.10
CA THR A 33 7.83 4.89 10.57
C THR A 33 8.38 4.84 9.15
N VAL A 34 7.67 5.46 8.23
CA VAL A 34 8.09 5.52 6.82
C VAL A 34 9.31 6.44 6.73
N SER A 35 10.42 5.94 6.18
CA SER A 35 11.68 6.69 6.16
C SER A 35 11.86 7.53 4.90
N ALA A 36 11.25 7.12 3.79
CA ALA A 36 11.28 7.85 2.52
C ALA A 36 9.91 7.75 1.89
N VAL A 37 9.65 8.52 0.84
CA VAL A 37 8.38 8.40 0.11
C VAL A 37 8.17 6.94 -0.27
N MET A 38 7.05 6.37 0.15
CA MET A 38 6.73 4.96 -0.10
C MET A 38 5.64 4.86 -1.17
N PRO A 39 5.97 4.39 -2.37
CA PRO A 39 4.98 4.18 -3.41
C PRO A 39 4.06 3.01 -3.07
N THR A 40 2.76 3.23 -3.21
CA THR A 40 1.73 2.21 -3.04
C THR A 40 0.74 2.32 -4.18
N SER A 41 -0.13 1.33 -4.33
CA SER A 41 -1.19 1.36 -5.33
C SER A 41 -2.52 0.97 -4.69
N ALA A 42 -3.59 1.62 -5.12
CA ALA A 42 -4.94 1.22 -4.71
C ALA A 42 -5.34 -0.13 -5.32
N ASP A 43 -4.62 -0.61 -6.35
CA ASP A 43 -4.89 -1.89 -7.00
C ASP A 43 -3.93 -2.95 -6.46
N PRO A 44 -4.44 -4.01 -5.79
CA PRO A 44 -3.57 -5.07 -5.28
C PRO A 44 -2.71 -5.76 -6.35
N ARG A 45 -3.19 -5.88 -7.59
CA ARG A 45 -2.39 -6.47 -8.66
C ARG A 45 -1.17 -5.63 -9.01
N VAL A 46 -1.37 -4.32 -9.11
CA VAL A 46 -0.26 -3.40 -9.38
C VAL A 46 0.76 -3.46 -8.24
N ALA A 47 0.27 -3.37 -7.01
CA ALA A 47 1.12 -3.35 -5.82
C ALA A 47 1.99 -4.60 -5.70
N SER A 48 1.47 -5.76 -6.06
CA SER A 48 2.14 -7.05 -5.91
C SER A 48 2.76 -7.55 -7.20
N GLU A 49 2.72 -6.76 -8.26
CA GLU A 49 3.15 -7.17 -9.61
C GLU A 49 2.47 -8.49 -9.99
N ASN A 50 1.13 -8.46 -10.00
CA ASN A 50 0.29 -9.61 -10.31
C ASN A 50 0.45 -10.76 -9.32
N PHE A 51 0.57 -10.41 -8.03
CA PHE A 51 0.68 -11.36 -6.91
C PHE A 51 1.96 -12.21 -6.97
N THR A 52 3.04 -11.64 -7.52
CA THR A 52 4.34 -12.32 -7.53
C THR A 52 5.23 -11.92 -6.36
N SER A 53 4.88 -10.87 -5.62
CA SER A 53 5.65 -10.49 -4.43
C SER A 53 5.55 -11.56 -3.35
N GLU A 54 6.50 -11.56 -2.42
CA GLU A 54 6.52 -12.52 -1.31
C GLU A 54 5.22 -12.45 -0.51
N ARG A 55 4.79 -11.23 -0.18
CA ARG A 55 3.55 -10.95 0.55
C ARG A 55 2.92 -9.70 -0.02
N LEU A 56 1.71 -9.43 0.45
CA LEU A 56 0.99 -8.19 0.17
C LEU A 56 0.73 -7.49 1.49
N ALA A 57 0.92 -6.18 1.53
CA ALA A 57 0.50 -5.34 2.65
C ALA A 57 -0.67 -4.48 2.21
N ALA A 58 -1.69 -4.38 3.06
CA ALA A 58 -2.80 -3.45 2.91
C ALA A 58 -2.62 -2.34 3.94
N ILE A 59 -2.67 -1.11 3.49
CA ILE A 59 -2.34 0.06 4.31
C ILE A 59 -3.54 0.99 4.32
N VAL A 60 -4.09 1.24 5.52
CA VAL A 60 -5.10 2.28 5.69
C VAL A 60 -4.36 3.59 5.83
N THR A 61 -4.53 4.49 4.87
CA THR A 61 -3.86 5.80 4.90
C THR A 61 -4.88 6.91 5.09
N VAL A 62 -4.51 7.91 5.86
CA VAL A 62 -5.27 9.15 6.05
C VAL A 62 -4.62 10.29 5.26
N SER A 63 -3.29 10.32 5.24
CA SER A 63 -2.51 11.41 4.67
C SER A 63 -1.84 11.08 3.33
N GLY A 64 -2.08 9.90 2.77
CA GLY A 64 -1.51 9.53 1.48
C GLY A 64 -1.91 10.49 0.36
N ARG A 65 -1.10 10.57 -0.69
CA ARG A 65 -1.32 11.49 -1.80
C ARG A 65 -1.48 10.73 -3.11
N LEU A 66 -2.58 10.96 -3.79
CA LEU A 66 -2.83 10.36 -5.11
C LEU A 66 -1.91 11.00 -6.14
N ILE A 67 -1.11 10.18 -6.81
CA ILE A 67 -0.10 10.65 -7.78
C ILE A 67 -0.65 10.65 -9.21
N ALA A 68 -1.79 9.99 -9.45
CA ALA A 68 -2.31 9.81 -10.81
C ALA A 68 -2.23 11.08 -11.68
N PRO A 69 -2.58 12.28 -11.18
CA PRO A 69 -2.51 13.48 -12.02
C PRO A 69 -1.10 13.83 -12.50
N LEU A 70 -0.06 13.31 -11.84
CA LEU A 70 1.35 13.58 -12.16
C LEU A 70 2.05 12.38 -12.79
N SER A 71 1.36 11.25 -12.94
CA SER A 71 1.97 10.01 -13.37
C SER A 71 1.84 9.81 -14.88
N ARG A 72 2.85 9.14 -15.48
CA ARG A 72 2.75 8.65 -16.86
C ARG A 72 1.78 7.48 -16.98
N HIS A 73 1.54 6.79 -15.87
CA HIS A 73 0.67 5.61 -15.83
C HIS A 73 -0.39 5.78 -14.74
N PRO A 74 -1.37 6.69 -14.98
CA PRO A 74 -2.41 6.94 -13.94
C PRO A 74 -3.26 5.72 -13.63
N ASP A 75 -3.31 4.74 -14.52
CA ASP A 75 -4.01 3.47 -14.31
C ASP A 75 -3.36 2.62 -13.21
N GLU A 76 -2.13 2.92 -12.80
CA GLU A 76 -1.50 2.25 -11.65
C GLU A 76 -2.09 2.70 -10.33
N GLN A 77 -2.87 3.76 -10.31
CA GLN A 77 -3.54 4.26 -9.10
C GLN A 77 -2.56 4.45 -7.94
N GLU A 78 -1.44 5.06 -8.23
CA GLU A 78 -0.38 5.24 -7.24
C GLU A 78 -0.79 6.21 -6.15
N ILE A 79 -0.55 5.81 -4.90
CA ILE A 79 -0.71 6.65 -3.71
C ILE A 79 0.64 6.67 -2.99
N ALA A 80 1.19 7.87 -2.80
CA ALA A 80 2.45 8.03 -2.09
C ALA A 80 2.20 8.22 -0.61
N ILE A 81 2.88 7.42 0.22
CA ILE A 81 2.90 7.61 1.66
C ILE A 81 4.13 8.46 1.98
N LEU A 82 3.93 9.57 2.68
CA LEU A 82 4.99 10.53 2.94
C LEU A 82 5.93 10.03 4.05
N PRO A 83 7.21 10.49 4.05
CA PRO A 83 8.12 10.20 5.14
C PRO A 83 7.55 10.65 6.49
N ASP A 84 7.99 10.01 7.55
CA ASP A 84 7.59 10.28 8.93
C ASP A 84 6.16 9.86 9.26
N THR A 85 5.44 9.24 8.32
CA THR A 85 4.14 8.64 8.60
C THR A 85 4.33 7.42 9.49
N LEU A 86 3.59 7.36 10.60
CA LEU A 86 3.58 6.22 11.50
C LEU A 86 2.48 5.25 11.09
N LEU A 87 2.86 4.02 10.83
CA LEU A 87 1.92 2.94 10.48
C LEU A 87 1.92 1.91 11.60
N LEU A 88 0.74 1.63 12.13
CA LEU A 88 0.56 0.63 13.18
C LEU A 88 0.24 -0.72 12.56
N SER A 89 0.83 -1.77 13.10
CA SER A 89 0.49 -3.14 12.72
C SER A 89 -0.83 -3.52 13.40
N VAL A 90 -1.84 -3.84 12.61
CA VAL A 90 -3.18 -4.14 13.13
C VAL A 90 -3.61 -5.58 12.84
N GLY A 91 -2.69 -6.43 12.45
CA GLY A 91 -2.92 -7.85 12.26
C GLY A 91 -2.63 -8.32 10.86
N THR A 92 -3.19 -9.47 10.53
CA THR A 92 -3.05 -10.10 9.21
C THR A 92 -4.39 -10.70 8.81
N VAL A 93 -4.54 -11.01 7.53
CA VAL A 93 -5.71 -11.72 7.05
C VAL A 93 -5.28 -12.76 6.01
N ALA A 94 -5.81 -13.98 6.16
CA ALA A 94 -5.60 -15.05 5.20
C ALA A 94 -6.62 -14.93 4.08
N ILE A 95 -6.16 -15.03 2.83
CA ILE A 95 -7.02 -14.92 1.66
C ILE A 95 -6.79 -16.14 0.78
N PRO A 96 -7.86 -16.88 0.44
CA PRO A 96 -7.73 -18.02 -0.48
C PRO A 96 -7.12 -17.57 -1.81
N GLY A 97 -6.09 -18.29 -2.25
CA GLY A 97 -5.35 -17.95 -3.47
C GLY A 97 -4.01 -17.28 -3.21
N LEU A 98 -3.76 -16.82 -1.98
CA LEU A 98 -2.46 -16.28 -1.59
C LEU A 98 -1.74 -17.26 -0.66
N VAL A 99 -0.42 -17.40 -0.87
CA VAL A 99 0.40 -18.31 -0.07
C VAL A 99 0.58 -17.76 1.35
N ASN A 100 0.80 -16.46 1.46
CA ASN A 100 1.05 -15.79 2.74
C ASN A 100 -0.09 -14.87 3.10
N ASP A 101 -0.30 -14.68 4.40
CA ASP A 101 -1.31 -13.73 4.89
C ASP A 101 -0.97 -12.30 4.45
N VAL A 102 -2.01 -11.50 4.22
CA VAL A 102 -1.86 -10.08 3.94
C VAL A 102 -1.56 -9.35 5.25
N VAL A 103 -0.50 -8.56 5.25
CA VAL A 103 -0.12 -7.71 6.38
C VAL A 103 -1.05 -6.51 6.42
N LEU A 104 -1.59 -6.17 7.59
CA LEU A 104 -2.48 -5.04 7.75
C LEU A 104 -1.78 -3.93 8.54
N LEU A 105 -1.68 -2.76 7.94
CA LEU A 105 -1.08 -1.58 8.54
C LEU A 105 -2.08 -0.43 8.50
N ALA A 106 -2.04 0.44 9.50
CA ALA A 106 -2.94 1.59 9.56
C ALA A 106 -2.23 2.83 10.08
N GLU A 107 -2.42 3.93 9.38
CA GLU A 107 -2.03 5.24 9.86
C GLU A 107 -3.01 5.67 10.96
N THR A 108 -2.50 6.37 11.98
CA THR A 108 -3.39 6.92 13.02
C THR A 108 -4.22 8.06 12.44
N GLY A 109 -5.43 8.23 12.98
CA GLY A 109 -6.35 9.25 12.50
C GLY A 109 -7.60 8.63 11.92
N THR A 110 -8.54 9.49 11.54
CA THR A 110 -9.81 9.06 10.98
C THR A 110 -10.16 9.89 9.76
N ALA A 111 -10.94 9.30 8.86
CA ALA A 111 -11.51 9.98 7.73
C ALA A 111 -12.80 9.25 7.33
N PRO A 112 -13.77 9.95 6.71
CA PRO A 112 -15.01 9.30 6.27
C PRO A 112 -14.69 8.15 5.30
N GLY A 113 -15.43 7.04 5.44
CA GLY A 113 -15.31 5.90 4.55
C GLY A 113 -14.22 4.91 4.90
N LEU A 114 -13.37 5.19 5.89
CA LEU A 114 -12.35 4.24 6.31
C LEU A 114 -12.95 3.16 7.21
N PRO A 115 -12.37 1.94 7.22
CA PRO A 115 -12.80 0.90 8.14
C PRO A 115 -12.70 1.37 9.59
N LYS A 116 -13.71 1.00 10.39
CA LYS A 116 -13.79 1.45 11.78
C LYS A 116 -12.89 0.68 12.72
N ASP A 117 -12.65 -0.60 12.40
CA ASP A 117 -11.85 -1.49 13.23
C ASP A 117 -11.15 -2.53 12.37
N SER A 118 -10.34 -3.37 12.99
CA SER A 118 -9.57 -4.38 12.27
C SER A 118 -10.44 -5.47 11.67
N ALA A 119 -11.60 -5.76 12.25
CA ALA A 119 -12.51 -6.76 11.68
C ALA A 119 -13.10 -6.27 10.37
N GLU A 120 -13.54 -5.02 10.33
CA GLU A 120 -14.05 -4.41 9.09
C GLU A 120 -12.95 -4.29 8.04
N LEU A 121 -11.73 -3.92 8.46
CA LEU A 121 -10.59 -3.84 7.57
C LEU A 121 -10.30 -5.20 6.92
N ARG A 122 -10.31 -6.28 7.71
CA ARG A 122 -10.10 -7.64 7.17
C ARG A 122 -11.14 -7.99 6.12
N GLN A 123 -12.41 -7.66 6.36
CA GLN A 123 -13.48 -7.93 5.40
C GLN A 123 -13.27 -7.17 4.09
N VAL A 124 -12.97 -5.89 4.18
CA VAL A 124 -12.78 -5.05 2.98
C VAL A 124 -11.56 -5.51 2.19
N VAL A 125 -10.46 -5.78 2.87
CA VAL A 125 -9.23 -6.26 2.21
C VAL A 125 -9.47 -7.62 1.55
N ALA A 126 -10.11 -8.55 2.25
CA ALA A 126 -10.43 -9.85 1.68
C ALA A 126 -11.27 -9.72 0.41
N GLN A 127 -12.25 -8.83 0.42
CA GLN A 127 -13.09 -8.58 -0.76
C GLN A 127 -12.28 -7.99 -1.89
N GLN A 128 -11.51 -6.93 -1.64
CA GLN A 128 -10.74 -6.25 -2.68
C GLN A 128 -9.69 -7.15 -3.31
N VAL A 129 -8.98 -7.92 -2.49
CA VAL A 129 -7.94 -8.82 -2.98
C VAL A 129 -8.54 -9.98 -3.76
N THR A 130 -9.64 -10.54 -3.27
CA THR A 130 -10.35 -11.62 -3.98
C THR A 130 -10.83 -11.15 -5.34
N GLU A 131 -11.38 -9.95 -5.43
CA GLU A 131 -11.81 -9.38 -6.70
C GLU A 131 -10.61 -9.16 -7.63
N ALA A 132 -9.49 -8.69 -7.10
CA ALA A 132 -8.28 -8.47 -7.90
C ALA A 132 -7.70 -9.79 -8.42
N LEU A 133 -7.76 -10.86 -7.62
CA LEU A 133 -7.31 -12.18 -8.06
C LEU A 133 -8.13 -12.72 -9.22
N ALA A 134 -9.40 -12.33 -9.32
CA ALA A 134 -10.28 -12.76 -10.39
C ALA A 134 -10.09 -11.97 -11.69
N LYS A 135 -9.35 -10.86 -11.65
CA LYS A 135 -9.11 -10.01 -12.83
C LYS A 135 -7.91 -10.51 -13.63
N PRO A 136 -7.79 -10.13 -14.91
CA PRO A 136 -6.60 -10.46 -15.69
C PRO A 136 -5.37 -9.72 -15.17
N ALA A 137 -4.19 -10.21 -15.57
CA ALA A 137 -2.93 -9.58 -15.19
C ALA A 137 -2.87 -8.13 -15.67
N PHE A 138 -2.27 -7.28 -14.84
CA PHE A 138 -2.06 -5.87 -15.14
C PHE A 138 -0.66 -5.69 -15.75
N PRO A 139 -0.50 -4.87 -16.81
CA PRO A 139 0.84 -4.61 -17.35
C PRO A 139 1.73 -3.93 -16.30
N VAL A 140 2.90 -4.48 -16.05
CA VAL A 140 3.85 -3.91 -15.10
C VAL A 140 4.68 -2.85 -15.82
N HIS A 141 4.42 -1.58 -15.53
CA HIS A 141 5.14 -0.46 -16.16
C HIS A 141 6.44 -0.11 -15.43
N SER A 142 6.46 -0.32 -14.10
CA SER A 142 7.57 0.10 -13.26
C SER A 142 7.97 -1.04 -12.31
N PRO A 143 8.68 -2.07 -12.81
CA PRO A 143 9.07 -3.20 -11.95
C PRO A 143 9.85 -2.74 -10.72
N GLY A 144 9.48 -3.27 -9.56
CA GLY A 144 10.12 -2.96 -8.29
C GLY A 144 9.64 -1.70 -7.60
N ARG A 145 8.77 -0.90 -8.23
CA ARG A 145 8.31 0.35 -7.64
C ARG A 145 7.41 0.12 -6.43
N PHE A 146 6.44 -0.77 -6.56
CA PHE A 146 5.47 -1.03 -5.50
C PHE A 146 5.79 -2.29 -4.71
N SER A 147 6.80 -3.03 -5.10
CA SER A 147 7.09 -4.37 -4.61
C SER A 147 8.59 -4.54 -4.48
N PRO A 148 9.16 -4.45 -3.27
CA PRO A 148 10.60 -4.61 -3.12
C PRO A 148 11.04 -6.02 -3.46
N PRO A 149 12.26 -6.21 -3.97
CA PRO A 149 12.81 -7.54 -4.14
C PRO A 149 12.85 -8.27 -2.80
N ARG A 150 12.79 -9.60 -2.88
CA ARG A 150 12.82 -10.44 -1.70
C ARG A 150 14.08 -10.14 -0.85
N GLY A 151 13.87 -9.91 0.45
CA GLY A 151 14.97 -9.61 1.36
C GLY A 151 15.39 -8.14 1.42
N GLN A 152 14.72 -7.24 0.67
CA GLN A 152 15.03 -5.81 0.72
C GLN A 152 14.01 -5.05 1.57
N ALA A 153 14.35 -3.78 1.88
CA ALA A 153 13.50 -2.93 2.69
C ALA A 153 12.14 -2.68 2.03
N ASN A 154 11.10 -2.59 2.84
CA ASN A 154 9.73 -2.39 2.38
C ASN A 154 9.38 -0.93 2.17
N HIS A 155 9.98 -0.02 2.92
CA HIS A 155 9.74 1.41 2.74
C HIS A 155 10.68 1.95 1.68
N GLY A 156 10.17 2.78 0.79
CA GLY A 156 10.90 3.24 -0.39
C GLY A 156 12.19 3.98 -0.06
N GLU A 157 13.24 3.53 -0.64
CA GLU A 157 14.56 4.14 -0.48
C GLU A 157 15.20 4.44 -1.80
#